data_a21bf843fda5d39deb44eae5c4f86188
#
_entry.id   a21bf843fda5d39deb44eae5c4f86188
#
_cell.length_a   1.000
_cell.length_b   1.000
_cell.length_c   1.000
_cell.angle_alpha   90.00
_cell.angle_beta   90.00
_cell.angle_gamma   90.00
#
_symmetry.space_group_name_H-M   'P 1'
#
loop_
_entity.id
_entity.type
_entity.pdbx_description
1 polymer ?
#
loop_
_entity_poly.entity_id
_entity_poly.type
_entity_poly.pdbx_seq_one_letter_code
_entity_poly.pdbx_strand_id
1 'polypeptide(L)'
;MGASGSGVTTLGRALADHWSVPHADADDYFWVPTDPPYVTKRADAERVRLMREMFVPREAWVLSGSMPGWGDEIVAECDAVVFVVLDPAERLRRLEAREVERRAGERFDEAAWETFREWASGYDDPAFDGRSRASHEAWLATLPQPVLQVDSAMSRSQLVEAVLAWDPR
;
A
#
# COMPACT_ATOMS: atom_id res chain seq x y z
N MET A 1 1.60 3.45 -3.71
CA MET A 1 2.06 3.16 -2.34
C MET A 1 1.66 4.25 -1.35
N GLY A 2 1.78 4.05 -0.02
CA GLY A 2 1.44 5.04 1.01
C GLY A 2 1.31 4.41 2.40
N ALA A 3 0.86 5.22 3.38
CA ALA A 3 0.60 4.76 4.75
C ALA A 3 -0.62 3.83 4.84
N SER A 4 -0.68 3.01 5.88
CA SER A 4 -1.91 2.28 6.24
C SER A 4 -3.05 3.28 6.48
N GLY A 5 -4.21 3.04 5.88
CA GLY A 5 -5.36 3.95 5.98
C GLY A 5 -5.41 5.09 4.96
N SER A 6 -4.35 5.30 4.14
CA SER A 6 -4.37 6.34 3.10
C SER A 6 -5.15 5.99 1.83
N GLY A 7 -5.70 4.78 1.71
CA GLY A 7 -6.53 4.40 0.57
C GLY A 7 -5.79 3.81 -0.64
N VAL A 8 -4.54 3.40 -0.48
CA VAL A 8 -3.70 2.82 -1.56
C VAL A 8 -4.41 1.68 -2.29
N THR A 9 -4.89 0.68 -1.57
CA THR A 9 -5.58 -0.48 -2.16
C THR A 9 -6.88 -0.09 -2.85
N THR A 10 -7.62 0.89 -2.30
CA THR A 10 -8.86 1.41 -2.90
C THR A 10 -8.59 2.08 -4.24
N LEU A 11 -7.55 2.93 -4.30
CA LEU A 11 -7.13 3.57 -5.55
C LEU A 11 -6.60 2.54 -6.55
N GLY A 12 -5.74 1.62 -6.10
CA GLY A 12 -5.17 0.59 -6.95
C GLY A 12 -6.23 -0.28 -7.62
N ARG A 13 -7.24 -0.73 -6.88
CA ARG A 13 -8.38 -1.48 -7.43
C ARG A 13 -9.15 -0.65 -8.45
N ALA A 14 -9.44 0.62 -8.15
CA ALA A 14 -10.17 1.49 -9.08
C ALA A 14 -9.42 1.75 -10.39
N LEU A 15 -8.09 1.88 -10.34
CA LEU A 15 -7.25 2.00 -11.54
C LEU A 15 -7.20 0.69 -12.33
N ALA A 16 -7.04 -0.43 -11.64
CA ALA A 16 -7.03 -1.76 -12.27
C ALA A 16 -8.36 -2.05 -12.98
N ASP A 17 -9.49 -1.72 -12.36
CA ASP A 17 -10.82 -1.82 -12.96
C ASP A 17 -10.94 -0.93 -14.19
N HIS A 18 -10.47 0.34 -14.10
CA HIS A 18 -10.53 1.29 -15.21
C HIS A 18 -9.71 0.81 -16.41
N TRP A 19 -8.50 0.30 -16.20
CA TRP A 19 -7.63 -0.22 -17.25
C TRP A 19 -7.92 -1.66 -17.65
N SER A 20 -8.84 -2.33 -16.96
CA SER A 20 -9.15 -3.77 -17.17
C SER A 20 -7.91 -4.66 -17.04
N VAL A 21 -7.07 -4.39 -16.03
CA VAL A 21 -5.85 -5.14 -15.73
C VAL A 21 -5.90 -5.77 -14.33
N PRO A 22 -5.07 -6.80 -14.05
CA PRO A 22 -5.00 -7.38 -12.72
C PRO A 22 -4.57 -6.38 -11.66
N HIS A 23 -5.19 -6.47 -10.47
CA HIS A 23 -4.73 -5.81 -9.25
C HIS A 23 -4.03 -6.84 -8.35
N ALA A 24 -2.86 -6.49 -7.83
CA ALA A 24 -2.15 -7.23 -6.79
C ALA A 24 -2.00 -6.35 -5.53
N ASP A 25 -2.09 -6.96 -4.36
CA ASP A 25 -1.80 -6.29 -3.09
C ASP A 25 -0.50 -6.88 -2.50
N ALA A 26 0.45 -6.03 -2.17
CA ALA A 26 1.74 -6.45 -1.61
C ALA A 26 1.59 -7.26 -0.32
N ASP A 27 0.55 -7.00 0.46
CA ASP A 27 0.28 -7.72 1.70
C ASP A 27 -0.05 -9.21 1.46
N ASP A 28 -0.66 -9.57 0.31
CA ASP A 28 -0.93 -10.96 -0.06
C ASP A 28 0.36 -11.77 -0.29
N TYR A 29 1.43 -11.08 -0.66
CA TYR A 29 2.77 -11.67 -0.87
C TYR A 29 3.65 -11.56 0.38
N PHE A 30 3.52 -10.48 1.13
CA PHE A 30 4.31 -10.24 2.33
C PHE A 30 4.00 -11.22 3.46
N TRP A 31 2.72 -11.54 3.65
CA TRP A 31 2.25 -12.39 4.72
C TRP A 31 1.95 -13.81 4.25
N VAL A 32 2.26 -14.79 5.10
CA VAL A 32 1.76 -16.16 4.92
C VAL A 32 0.29 -16.17 5.33
N PRO A 33 -0.63 -16.74 4.53
CA PRO A 33 -2.02 -16.89 4.93
C PRO A 33 -2.13 -17.76 6.17
N THR A 34 -2.51 -17.17 7.29
CA THR A 34 -2.68 -17.83 8.60
C THR A 34 -3.97 -17.36 9.26
N ASP A 35 -4.44 -18.11 10.25
CA ASP A 35 -5.50 -17.69 11.18
C ASP A 35 -4.91 -17.63 12.61
N PRO A 36 -4.79 -16.45 13.24
CA PRO A 36 -5.16 -15.13 12.72
C PRO A 36 -4.24 -14.64 11.58
N PRO A 37 -4.70 -13.70 10.74
CA PRO A 37 -3.92 -13.16 9.64
C PRO A 37 -2.79 -12.22 10.11
N TYR A 38 -1.82 -11.94 9.22
CA TYR A 38 -0.72 -10.98 9.43
C TYR A 38 0.25 -11.32 10.57
N VAL A 39 0.41 -12.60 10.90
CA VAL A 39 1.29 -13.07 11.99
C VAL A 39 2.65 -13.50 11.46
N THR A 40 2.69 -14.19 10.33
CA THR A 40 3.92 -14.80 9.79
C THR A 40 4.33 -14.10 8.51
N LYS A 41 5.52 -13.49 8.52
CA LYS A 41 6.12 -12.88 7.32
C LYS A 41 6.70 -13.96 6.43
N ARG A 42 6.45 -13.85 5.13
CA ARG A 42 7.13 -14.67 4.11
C ARG A 42 8.55 -14.15 3.91
N ALA A 43 9.50 -15.01 3.60
CA ALA A 43 10.87 -14.60 3.26
C ALA A 43 10.89 -13.71 2.01
N ASP A 44 11.74 -12.70 1.97
CA ASP A 44 11.78 -11.69 0.91
C ASP A 44 11.92 -12.29 -0.50
N ALA A 45 12.85 -13.23 -0.66
CA ALA A 45 13.05 -13.94 -1.94
C ALA A 45 11.81 -14.72 -2.39
N GLU A 46 11.03 -15.25 -1.45
CA GLU A 46 9.79 -15.97 -1.76
C GLU A 46 8.66 -15.00 -2.16
N ARG A 47 8.59 -13.82 -1.55
CA ARG A 47 7.64 -12.76 -1.95
C ARG A 47 7.85 -12.37 -3.41
N VAL A 48 9.11 -12.05 -3.76
CA VAL A 48 9.50 -11.66 -5.12
C VAL A 48 9.24 -12.78 -6.12
N ARG A 49 9.62 -14.02 -5.76
CA ARG A 49 9.36 -15.21 -6.60
C ARG A 49 7.86 -15.36 -6.91
N LEU A 50 7.00 -15.29 -5.89
CA LEU A 50 5.55 -15.40 -6.08
C LEU A 50 4.98 -14.29 -6.96
N MET A 51 5.42 -13.03 -6.77
CA MET A 51 5.00 -11.91 -7.63
C MET A 51 5.39 -12.14 -9.08
N ARG A 52 6.61 -12.61 -9.34
CA ARG A 52 7.10 -12.97 -10.68
C ARG A 52 6.34 -14.15 -11.31
N GLU A 53 5.82 -15.05 -10.53
CA GLU A 53 4.99 -16.17 -11.02
C GLU A 53 3.53 -15.75 -11.28
N MET A 54 2.99 -14.87 -10.44
CA MET A 54 1.54 -14.62 -10.42
C MET A 54 1.10 -13.47 -11.33
N PHE A 55 1.80 -12.34 -11.36
CA PHE A 55 1.32 -11.18 -12.11
C PHE A 55 2.37 -10.41 -12.93
N VAL A 56 3.64 -10.35 -12.53
CA VAL A 56 4.69 -9.59 -13.24
C VAL A 56 4.81 -9.97 -14.73
N PRO A 57 4.67 -11.25 -15.15
CA PRO A 57 4.75 -11.61 -16.57
C PRO A 57 3.57 -11.14 -17.43
N ARG A 58 2.58 -10.50 -16.84
CA ARG A 58 1.42 -9.95 -17.58
C ARG A 58 1.80 -8.63 -18.23
N GLU A 59 1.18 -8.32 -19.36
CA GLU A 59 1.44 -7.11 -20.15
C GLU A 59 1.24 -5.82 -19.33
N ALA A 60 0.24 -5.79 -18.45
CA ALA A 60 -0.02 -4.68 -17.56
C ALA A 60 -0.63 -5.15 -16.24
N TRP A 61 -0.39 -4.41 -15.18
CA TRP A 61 -0.90 -4.70 -13.84
C TRP A 61 -0.83 -3.47 -12.93
N VAL A 62 -1.58 -3.50 -11.85
CA VAL A 62 -1.52 -2.51 -10.77
C VAL A 62 -1.13 -3.21 -9.47
N LEU A 63 -0.09 -2.70 -8.80
CA LEU A 63 0.36 -3.19 -7.49
C LEU A 63 0.10 -2.15 -6.42
N SER A 64 -0.63 -2.53 -5.37
CA SER A 64 -0.83 -1.74 -4.16
C SER A 64 0.07 -2.22 -3.03
N GLY A 65 0.46 -1.31 -2.13
CA GLY A 65 1.20 -1.65 -0.92
C GLY A 65 2.51 -0.90 -0.79
N SER A 66 3.38 -1.35 0.12
CA SER A 66 4.68 -0.74 0.41
C SER A 66 5.78 -1.76 0.14
N MET A 67 6.74 -1.39 -0.71
CA MET A 67 7.78 -2.27 -1.23
C MET A 67 9.19 -1.97 -0.73
N PRO A 68 9.50 -0.84 -0.05
CA PRO A 68 10.86 -0.51 0.37
C PRO A 68 11.54 -1.63 1.16
N GLY A 69 12.79 -1.91 0.79
CA GLY A 69 13.66 -2.86 1.49
C GLY A 69 13.46 -4.34 1.14
N TRP A 70 12.46 -4.70 0.29
CA TRP A 70 12.27 -6.10 -0.10
C TRP A 70 11.76 -6.31 -1.54
N GLY A 71 11.19 -5.30 -2.15
CA GLY A 71 10.52 -5.42 -3.44
C GLY A 71 11.08 -4.56 -4.56
N ASP A 72 12.30 -4.05 -4.42
CA ASP A 72 12.94 -3.15 -5.39
C ASP A 72 13.02 -3.78 -6.78
N GLU A 73 13.23 -5.10 -6.88
CA GLU A 73 13.23 -5.83 -8.16
C GLU A 73 11.88 -5.79 -8.88
N ILE A 74 10.77 -5.77 -8.12
CA ILE A 74 9.41 -5.68 -8.69
C ILE A 74 9.10 -4.23 -9.06
N VAL A 75 9.55 -3.28 -8.24
CA VAL A 75 9.38 -1.85 -8.53
C VAL A 75 10.14 -1.44 -9.78
N ALA A 76 11.28 -2.06 -10.05
CA ALA A 76 12.04 -1.84 -11.30
C ALA A 76 11.25 -2.22 -12.57
N GLU A 77 10.26 -3.08 -12.47
CA GLU A 77 9.36 -3.45 -13.58
C GLU A 77 8.14 -2.51 -13.72
N CYS A 78 7.97 -1.52 -12.80
CA CYS A 78 6.88 -0.55 -12.88
C CYS A 78 7.24 0.59 -13.85
N ASP A 79 6.26 1.06 -14.62
CA ASP A 79 6.41 2.25 -15.46
C ASP A 79 6.37 3.54 -14.63
N ALA A 80 5.61 3.55 -13.53
CA ALA A 80 5.38 4.71 -12.69
C ALA A 80 4.96 4.34 -11.27
N VAL A 81 5.11 5.27 -10.33
CA VAL A 81 4.69 5.08 -8.93
C VAL A 81 3.72 6.19 -8.52
N VAL A 82 2.62 5.82 -7.86
CA VAL A 82 1.71 6.76 -7.22
C VAL A 82 1.89 6.70 -5.71
N PHE A 83 2.26 7.85 -5.12
CA PHE A 83 2.38 8.03 -3.68
C PHE A 83 1.11 8.68 -3.12
N VAL A 84 0.37 7.91 -2.33
CA VAL A 84 -0.92 8.35 -1.75
C VAL A 84 -0.67 8.87 -0.35
N VAL A 85 -0.91 10.16 -0.16
CA VAL A 85 -0.82 10.85 1.13
C VAL A 85 -2.20 11.15 1.70
N LEU A 86 -2.27 11.33 3.00
CA LEU A 86 -3.48 11.73 3.71
C LEU A 86 -3.09 12.37 5.05
N ASP A 87 -3.91 13.31 5.50
CA ASP A 87 -3.79 13.87 6.84
C ASP A 87 -3.72 12.77 7.92
N PRO A 88 -2.78 12.85 8.88
CA PRO A 88 -2.58 11.81 9.89
C PRO A 88 -3.83 11.49 10.71
N ALA A 89 -4.59 12.51 11.14
CA ALA A 89 -5.79 12.30 11.96
C ALA A 89 -6.90 11.63 11.14
N GLU A 90 -7.11 12.06 9.89
CA GLU A 90 -8.08 11.43 8.98
C GLU A 90 -7.69 10.00 8.64
N ARG A 91 -6.40 9.73 8.47
CA ARG A 91 -5.86 8.39 8.22
C ARG A 91 -6.18 7.43 9.37
N LEU A 92 -5.91 7.85 10.61
CA LEU A 92 -6.21 7.06 11.79
C LEU A 92 -7.72 6.85 11.96
N ARG A 93 -8.52 7.89 11.76
CA ARG A 93 -9.99 7.78 11.76
C ARG A 93 -10.50 6.73 10.76
N ARG A 94 -9.93 6.67 9.55
CA ARG A 94 -10.29 5.65 8.55
C ARG A 94 -9.89 4.24 8.98
N LEU A 95 -8.74 4.09 9.64
CA LEU A 95 -8.32 2.80 10.20
C LEU A 95 -9.27 2.32 11.29
N GLU A 96 -9.66 3.22 12.19
CA GLU A 96 -10.61 2.92 13.27
C GLU A 96 -11.98 2.52 12.71
N ALA A 97 -12.51 3.28 11.75
CA ALA A 97 -13.79 2.97 11.11
C ALA A 97 -13.78 1.59 10.44
N ARG A 98 -12.71 1.28 9.69
CA ARG A 98 -12.51 -0.03 9.05
C ARG A 98 -12.45 -1.16 10.08
N GLU A 99 -11.79 -0.91 11.22
CA GLU A 99 -11.69 -1.89 12.29
C GLU A 99 -13.05 -2.16 12.95
N VAL A 100 -13.87 -1.13 13.17
CA VAL A 100 -15.24 -1.29 13.68
C VAL A 100 -16.08 -2.16 12.75
N GLU A 101 -15.98 -1.95 11.43
CA GLU A 101 -16.68 -2.78 10.44
C GLU A 101 -16.22 -4.24 10.49
N ARG A 102 -14.91 -4.47 10.62
CA ARG A 102 -14.34 -5.81 10.71
C ARG A 102 -14.78 -6.55 11.97
N ARG A 103 -14.87 -5.86 13.10
CA ARG A 103 -15.32 -6.43 14.40
C ARG A 103 -16.72 -7.02 14.35
N ALA A 104 -17.58 -6.55 13.47
CA ALA A 104 -18.95 -7.04 13.36
C ALA A 104 -19.06 -8.48 12.86
N GLY A 105 -17.97 -9.10 12.35
CA GLY A 105 -17.96 -10.43 11.74
C GLY A 105 -16.96 -11.44 12.30
N GLU A 106 -15.96 -11.05 13.10
CA GLU A 106 -14.82 -11.90 13.45
C GLU A 106 -14.43 -11.83 14.95
N ARG A 107 -13.64 -12.82 15.38
CA ARG A 107 -12.95 -12.79 16.68
C ARG A 107 -11.99 -11.60 16.71
N PHE A 108 -12.28 -10.65 17.60
CA PHE A 108 -11.48 -9.44 17.75
C PHE A 108 -10.35 -9.64 18.76
N ASP A 109 -9.13 -9.30 18.34
CA ASP A 109 -7.95 -9.21 19.21
C ASP A 109 -7.62 -7.73 19.48
N GLU A 110 -8.04 -7.25 20.66
CA GLU A 110 -7.83 -5.85 21.04
C GLU A 110 -6.36 -5.49 21.19
N ALA A 111 -5.54 -6.40 21.71
CA ALA A 111 -4.10 -6.17 21.90
C ALA A 111 -3.37 -6.05 20.56
N ALA A 112 -3.70 -6.91 19.59
CA ALA A 112 -3.15 -6.82 18.24
C ALA A 112 -3.59 -5.51 17.54
N TRP A 113 -4.83 -5.08 17.75
CA TRP A 113 -5.33 -3.82 17.21
C TRP A 113 -4.59 -2.61 17.81
N GLU A 114 -4.45 -2.53 19.13
CA GLU A 114 -3.73 -1.43 19.78
C GLU A 114 -2.27 -1.36 19.32
N THR A 115 -1.60 -2.50 19.23
CA THR A 115 -0.22 -2.58 18.69
C THR A 115 -0.14 -2.05 17.26
N PHE A 116 -1.09 -2.44 16.40
CA PHE A 116 -1.15 -1.96 15.03
C PHE A 116 -1.47 -0.46 14.95
N ARG A 117 -2.41 0.03 15.77
CA ARG A 117 -2.80 1.45 15.82
C ARG A 117 -1.62 2.32 16.26
N GLU A 118 -0.90 1.90 17.30
CA GLU A 118 0.30 2.59 17.77
C GLU A 118 1.38 2.65 16.68
N TRP A 119 1.68 1.51 16.07
CA TRP A 119 2.62 1.46 14.94
C TRP A 119 2.17 2.34 13.77
N ALA A 120 0.89 2.32 13.40
CA ALA A 120 0.36 3.15 12.33
C ALA A 120 0.41 4.65 12.64
N SER A 121 0.25 5.04 13.92
CA SER A 121 0.34 6.44 14.35
C SER A 121 1.76 7.02 14.20
N GLY A 122 2.79 6.17 14.33
CA GLY A 122 4.18 6.58 14.17
C GLY A 122 4.59 6.97 12.74
N TYR A 123 3.76 6.68 11.74
CA TYR A 123 4.12 6.90 10.33
C TYR A 123 4.56 8.34 10.01
N ASP A 124 3.94 9.34 10.61
CA ASP A 124 4.24 10.76 10.36
C ASP A 124 5.26 11.34 11.36
N ASP A 125 5.75 10.54 12.32
CA ASP A 125 6.83 10.91 13.23
C ASP A 125 8.19 10.69 12.54
N PRO A 126 9.00 11.74 12.35
CA PRO A 126 10.32 11.61 11.73
C PRO A 126 11.32 10.80 12.54
N ALA A 127 11.09 10.60 13.85
CA ALA A 127 11.91 9.79 14.73
C ALA A 127 11.49 8.32 14.80
N PHE A 128 10.39 7.96 14.14
CA PHE A 128 9.86 6.59 14.17
C PHE A 128 10.77 5.61 13.42
N ASP A 129 11.31 4.65 14.16
CA ASP A 129 12.16 3.57 13.62
C ASP A 129 11.32 2.46 12.97
N GLY A 130 10.56 2.83 11.96
CA GLY A 130 9.68 1.93 11.22
C GLY A 130 9.35 2.48 9.86
N ARG A 131 8.32 1.91 9.23
CA ARG A 131 7.78 2.45 7.99
C ARG A 131 7.16 3.82 8.26
N SER A 132 7.84 4.86 7.84
CA SER A 132 7.45 6.26 8.05
C SER A 132 7.30 7.02 6.72
N ARG A 133 6.68 8.20 6.79
CA ARG A 133 6.63 9.13 5.65
C ARG A 133 8.04 9.46 5.16
N ALA A 134 8.93 9.80 6.09
CA ALA A 134 10.31 10.13 5.76
C ALA A 134 11.04 8.98 5.06
N SER A 135 10.86 7.73 5.53
CA SER A 135 11.45 6.55 4.87
C SER A 135 10.87 6.30 3.48
N HIS A 136 9.55 6.52 3.29
CA HIS A 136 8.93 6.42 1.97
C HIS A 136 9.44 7.50 1.02
N GLU A 137 9.47 8.77 1.44
CA GLU A 137 9.95 9.88 0.61
C GLU A 137 11.43 9.73 0.25
N ALA A 138 12.27 9.31 1.19
CA ALA A 138 13.68 9.02 0.92
C ALA A 138 13.84 7.88 -0.10
N TRP A 139 13.09 6.80 0.03
CA TRP A 139 13.11 5.70 -0.93
C TRP A 139 12.58 6.12 -2.30
N LEU A 140 11.45 6.84 -2.37
CA LEU A 140 10.87 7.35 -3.62
C LEU A 140 11.85 8.24 -4.38
N ALA A 141 12.66 9.04 -3.67
CA ALA A 141 13.67 9.90 -4.26
C ALA A 141 14.83 9.12 -4.93
N THR A 142 14.99 7.81 -4.64
CA THR A 142 16.00 6.95 -5.27
C THR A 142 15.50 6.25 -6.53
N LEU A 143 14.18 6.28 -6.80
CA LEU A 143 13.60 5.55 -7.92
C LEU A 143 13.85 6.27 -9.25
N PRO A 144 14.17 5.53 -10.31
CA PRO A 144 14.23 6.08 -11.66
C PRO A 144 12.82 6.33 -12.26
N GLN A 145 11.79 5.65 -11.73
CA GLN A 145 10.42 5.79 -12.18
C GLN A 145 9.86 7.15 -11.80
N PRO A 146 9.03 7.76 -12.66
CA PRO A 146 8.30 8.97 -12.32
C PRO A 146 7.34 8.70 -11.16
N VAL A 147 7.23 9.67 -10.24
CA VAL A 147 6.39 9.57 -9.04
C VAL A 147 5.33 10.66 -9.05
N LEU A 148 4.05 10.26 -8.98
CA LEU A 148 2.94 11.16 -8.74
C LEU A 148 2.52 11.09 -7.26
N GLN A 149 2.51 12.24 -6.57
CA GLN A 149 1.89 12.33 -5.25
C GLN A 149 0.45 12.80 -5.37
N VAL A 150 -0.47 12.09 -4.70
CA VAL A 150 -1.89 12.44 -4.65
C VAL A 150 -2.38 12.49 -3.20
N ASP A 151 -3.27 13.45 -2.90
CA ASP A 151 -3.92 13.55 -1.59
C ASP A 151 -5.26 12.81 -1.59
N SER A 152 -5.39 11.78 -0.78
CA SER A 152 -6.61 10.99 -0.70
C SER A 152 -7.72 11.59 0.18
N ALA A 153 -7.61 12.87 0.56
CA ALA A 153 -8.75 13.67 0.97
C ALA A 153 -9.72 13.91 -0.20
N MET A 154 -9.24 13.83 -1.44
CA MET A 154 -10.06 13.82 -2.67
C MET A 154 -10.99 12.60 -2.72
N SER A 155 -12.08 12.71 -3.46
CA SER A 155 -12.94 11.55 -3.75
C SER A 155 -12.20 10.51 -4.60
N ARG A 156 -12.67 9.25 -4.55
CA ARG A 156 -12.08 8.17 -5.36
C ARG A 156 -12.07 8.50 -6.87
N SER A 157 -13.14 9.11 -7.40
CA SER A 157 -13.21 9.51 -8.81
C SER A 157 -12.16 10.58 -9.15
N GLN A 158 -12.02 11.60 -8.31
CA GLN A 158 -11.01 12.65 -8.49
C GLN A 158 -9.58 12.10 -8.44
N LEU A 159 -9.30 11.12 -7.55
CA LEU A 159 -8.01 10.45 -7.50
C LEU A 159 -7.71 9.67 -8.79
N VAL A 160 -8.68 8.92 -9.29
CA VAL A 160 -8.55 8.21 -10.57
C VAL A 160 -8.31 9.19 -11.70
N GLU A 161 -9.12 10.25 -11.81
CA GLU A 161 -8.95 11.30 -12.81
C GLU A 161 -7.57 11.96 -12.75
N ALA A 162 -7.07 12.26 -11.55
CA ALA A 162 -5.73 12.83 -11.37
C ALA A 162 -4.61 11.90 -11.89
N VAL A 163 -4.73 10.61 -11.64
CA VAL A 163 -3.76 9.62 -12.16
C VAL A 163 -3.88 9.49 -13.68
N LEU A 164 -5.10 9.46 -14.23
CA LEU A 164 -5.33 9.33 -15.67
C LEU A 164 -4.89 10.58 -16.46
N ALA A 165 -4.98 11.76 -15.84
CA ALA A 165 -4.54 13.01 -16.44
C ALA A 165 -3.02 13.20 -16.37
N TRP A 166 -2.33 12.42 -15.55
CA TRP A 166 -0.88 12.49 -15.41
C TRP A 166 -0.20 11.74 -16.56
N ASP A 167 0.74 12.43 -17.24
CA ASP A 167 1.61 11.83 -18.24
C ASP A 167 3.02 11.62 -17.63
N PRO A 168 3.41 10.38 -17.30
CA PRO A 168 4.68 10.06 -16.68
C PRO A 168 5.89 10.11 -17.63
N ARG A 169 5.73 10.50 -18.88
CA ARG A 169 6.80 10.55 -19.90
C ARG A 169 7.70 11.77 -19.78
#